data_b3acbf1d3a2350ee839e0a29c3ee63bd
#
_entry.id   b3acbf1d3a2350ee839e0a29c3ee63bd
#
_cell.length_a   1.000
_cell.length_b   1.000
_cell.length_c   1.000
_cell.angle_alpha   90.00
_cell.angle_beta   90.00
_cell.angle_gamma   90.00
#
_symmetry.space_group_name_H-M   'P 1'
#
loop_
_entity.id
_entity.type
_entity.pdbx_description
1 polymer ?
#
loop_
_entity_poly.entity_id
_entity_poly.type
_entity_poly.pdbx_seq_one_letter_code
_entity_poly.pdbx_strand_id
1 'polypeptide(L)'
;MKKLDFKTTCTNQEPWEHPAVAEMRYEIREIVTVATQLEEAGLDITWENIGDPVQRGHQVPDWIRNIIKDSLNHNESYAYVPSQGNLKTRKFLASQTNKRSGAKISENDILFFNGLGDAISTLYQCLNPYSRVLIPSPVYSTHGAFERFHAPDKSAITYELDPLKGWKPDLADIEYKLSKHPEIVALLLVNPDNPTGTVHDYNVLLEISSLAKKYNVCLIVDEVYAQVVWGNKHTYLSEFCNQTPAISLQGISKDLPWPGARCGWMEFYNRKANPQFNKLVEALIRMKTMEVCSTSLPQVVIPEIMSHKKYKDHLVSRSNRLKLRASQLNKSLKNCAGLIPSRVDGSLFGMLIIDHNCFSKVTLPPINSKYSRILERHLNSSSLDRMFVYYLLATTGICAVPLSSFHTHWQGLRITLLEQDESKFEWICQKVQQAFEKFYQHNATPKCSRLESAGK
;
A
#
# COMPACT_ATOMS: atom_id res chain seq x y z
N MET A 1 16.20 -5.54 -36.93
CA MET A 1 16.82 -4.67 -35.91
C MET A 1 16.63 -3.23 -36.33
N LYS A 2 15.61 -2.51 -35.81
CA LYS A 2 15.50 -1.06 -35.98
C LYS A 2 16.50 -0.44 -35.01
N LYS A 3 17.42 0.39 -35.53
CA LYS A 3 18.33 1.19 -34.73
C LYS A 3 17.52 2.04 -33.77
N LEU A 4 17.76 1.89 -32.48
CA LEU A 4 17.36 2.86 -31.46
C LEU A 4 18.12 4.15 -31.77
N ASP A 5 17.42 5.19 -32.18
CA ASP A 5 17.99 6.51 -32.40
C ASP A 5 18.23 7.16 -31.02
N PHE A 6 19.41 6.90 -30.45
CA PHE A 6 19.95 7.64 -29.32
C PHE A 6 20.47 8.99 -29.77
N LYS A 7 19.59 9.87 -30.24
CA LYS A 7 19.93 11.27 -30.51
C LYS A 7 19.35 12.16 -29.42
N THR A 8 20.02 12.16 -28.28
CA THR A 8 20.23 13.34 -27.45
C THR A 8 21.52 13.15 -26.69
N THR A 9 22.59 13.79 -27.15
CA THR A 9 23.84 13.91 -26.38
C THR A 9 23.51 14.81 -25.20
N CYS A 10 23.42 14.25 -24.01
CA CYS A 10 23.33 15.01 -22.77
C CYS A 10 24.56 15.93 -22.69
N THR A 11 24.37 17.23 -22.64
CA THR A 11 25.43 18.21 -22.47
C THR A 11 25.58 18.54 -20.99
N ASN A 12 26.78 19.03 -20.58
CA ASN A 12 27.01 19.44 -19.19
C ASN A 12 26.10 20.62 -18.73
N GLN A 13 25.25 21.14 -19.62
CA GLN A 13 24.29 22.22 -19.34
C GLN A 13 22.89 21.69 -19.07
N GLU A 14 22.62 20.39 -19.31
CA GLU A 14 21.35 19.75 -19.00
C GLU A 14 21.31 19.26 -17.56
N PRO A 15 20.12 19.20 -16.92
CA PRO A 15 20.01 18.62 -15.58
C PRO A 15 20.59 17.20 -15.52
N TRP A 16 21.40 16.91 -14.52
CA TRP A 16 21.94 15.56 -14.30
C TRP A 16 20.92 14.61 -13.69
N GLU A 17 19.86 15.18 -13.15
CA GLU A 17 18.75 14.44 -12.58
C GLU A 17 17.89 13.82 -13.67
N HIS A 18 17.50 12.54 -13.47
CA HIS A 18 16.56 11.88 -14.39
C HIS A 18 15.21 12.62 -14.37
N PRO A 19 14.63 13.02 -15.52
CA PRO A 19 13.41 13.83 -15.57
C PRO A 19 12.24 13.26 -14.76
N ALA A 20 12.06 11.94 -14.80
CA ALA A 20 11.02 11.27 -14.02
C ALA A 20 11.25 11.34 -12.50
N VAL A 21 12.51 11.48 -12.03
CA VAL A 21 12.82 11.62 -10.60
C VAL A 21 12.48 13.03 -10.12
N ALA A 22 12.73 14.04 -10.94
CA ALA A 22 12.38 15.43 -10.64
C ALA A 22 10.87 15.61 -10.36
N GLU A 23 10.03 14.79 -11.01
CA GLU A 23 8.57 14.81 -10.83
C GLU A 23 8.06 13.85 -9.75
N MET A 24 8.93 12.98 -9.22
CA MET A 24 8.53 12.03 -8.17
C MET A 24 8.18 12.77 -6.87
N ARG A 25 6.92 12.74 -6.49
CA ARG A 25 6.44 13.23 -5.20
C ARG A 25 5.97 12.06 -4.36
N TYR A 26 6.50 11.94 -3.16
CA TYR A 26 5.96 11.02 -2.16
C TYR A 26 4.99 11.80 -1.26
N GLU A 27 3.79 12.02 -1.77
CA GLU A 27 2.77 12.91 -1.19
C GLU A 27 2.44 12.58 0.28
N ILE A 28 2.56 11.31 0.69
CA ILE A 28 2.41 10.90 2.10
C ILE A 28 3.42 11.61 3.01
N ARG A 29 4.58 12.04 2.51
CA ARG A 29 5.59 12.76 3.30
C ARG A 29 5.38 14.26 3.35
N GLU A 30 4.60 14.84 2.46
CA GLU A 30 4.33 16.29 2.51
C GLU A 30 3.62 16.67 3.82
N ILE A 31 2.64 15.87 4.25
CA ILE A 31 1.97 16.12 5.53
C ILE A 31 2.91 16.00 6.74
N VAL A 32 3.93 15.14 6.66
CA VAL A 32 4.95 15.01 7.71
C VAL A 32 5.74 16.29 7.85
N THR A 33 6.15 16.91 6.74
CA THR A 33 6.88 18.19 6.76
C THR A 33 6.05 19.28 7.43
N VAL A 34 4.77 19.36 7.11
CA VAL A 34 3.85 20.33 7.74
C VAL A 34 3.67 20.05 9.23
N ALA A 35 3.49 18.77 9.59
CA ALA A 35 3.34 18.36 10.98
C ALA A 35 4.59 18.70 11.80
N THR A 36 5.80 18.48 11.27
CA THR A 36 7.07 18.85 11.92
C THR A 36 7.18 20.37 12.14
N GLN A 37 6.79 21.19 11.16
CA GLN A 37 6.77 22.65 11.34
C GLN A 37 5.79 23.10 12.42
N LEU A 38 4.65 22.45 12.55
CA LEU A 38 3.68 22.73 13.62
C LEU A 38 4.18 22.24 14.98
N GLU A 39 4.89 21.12 15.03
CA GLU A 39 5.54 20.59 16.24
C GLU A 39 6.63 21.56 16.74
N GLU A 40 7.48 22.06 15.86
CA GLU A 40 8.47 23.12 16.16
C GLU A 40 7.80 24.42 16.64
N ALA A 41 6.57 24.66 16.19
CA ALA A 41 5.73 25.77 16.66
C ALA A 41 5.02 25.46 17.99
N GLY A 42 5.25 24.31 18.63
CA GLY A 42 4.74 23.93 19.95
C GLY A 42 3.40 23.19 19.94
N LEU A 43 3.01 22.57 18.83
CA LEU A 43 1.85 21.70 18.77
C LEU A 43 2.29 20.24 19.02
N ASP A 44 1.69 19.57 20.00
CA ASP A 44 1.91 18.12 20.21
C ASP A 44 1.34 17.31 19.07
N ILE A 45 2.16 16.48 18.43
CA ILE A 45 1.75 15.68 17.25
C ILE A 45 1.48 14.23 17.61
N THR A 46 0.30 13.75 17.19
CA THR A 46 -0.08 12.34 17.22
C THR A 46 0.03 11.77 15.79
N TRP A 47 1.02 10.91 15.58
CA TRP A 47 1.42 10.41 14.26
C TRP A 47 0.55 9.24 13.79
N GLU A 48 -0.62 9.51 13.20
CA GLU A 48 -1.55 8.52 12.67
C GLU A 48 -1.36 8.24 11.16
N ASN A 49 -0.31 8.78 10.56
CA ASN A 49 0.10 8.54 9.17
C ASN A 49 1.10 7.37 9.04
N ILE A 50 1.76 6.96 10.13
CA ILE A 50 2.91 6.04 10.13
C ILE A 50 2.43 4.58 10.15
N GLY A 51 2.61 3.87 9.03
CA GLY A 51 2.32 2.43 8.90
C GLY A 51 3.46 1.50 9.38
N ASP A 52 4.22 1.93 10.38
CA ASP A 52 5.28 1.15 11.01
C ASP A 52 4.86 0.74 12.43
N PRO A 53 4.58 -0.57 12.66
CA PRO A 53 4.16 -1.03 13.98
C PRO A 53 5.17 -0.73 15.08
N VAL A 54 6.47 -0.82 14.79
CA VAL A 54 7.52 -0.62 15.79
C VAL A 54 7.61 0.84 16.22
N GLN A 55 7.55 1.78 15.27
CA GLN A 55 7.49 3.22 15.60
C GLN A 55 6.22 3.60 16.36
N ARG A 56 5.14 2.80 16.21
CA ARG A 56 3.90 2.92 16.98
C ARG A 56 3.93 2.14 18.31
N GLY A 57 5.10 1.75 18.78
CA GLY A 57 5.32 1.12 20.09
C GLY A 57 5.07 -0.39 20.14
N HIS A 58 4.71 -1.04 19.01
CA HIS A 58 4.57 -2.49 19.00
C HIS A 58 5.91 -3.17 19.18
N GLN A 59 5.99 -4.06 20.15
CA GLN A 59 7.21 -4.82 20.42
C GLN A 59 7.31 -6.04 19.49
N VAL A 60 8.49 -6.25 18.93
CA VAL A 60 8.81 -7.55 18.32
C VAL A 60 8.78 -8.60 19.45
N PRO A 61 7.99 -9.67 19.35
CA PRO A 61 7.85 -10.67 20.39
C PRO A 61 9.20 -11.28 20.83
N ASP A 62 9.35 -11.59 22.13
CA ASP A 62 10.59 -12.15 22.68
C ASP A 62 11.02 -13.44 21.97
N TRP A 63 10.06 -14.29 21.61
CA TRP A 63 10.36 -15.54 20.90
C TRP A 63 10.98 -15.28 19.52
N ILE A 64 10.56 -14.22 18.81
CA ILE A 64 11.18 -13.79 17.54
C ILE A 64 12.57 -13.21 17.82
N ARG A 65 12.69 -12.35 18.82
CA ARG A 65 14.00 -11.78 19.21
C ARG A 65 15.00 -12.85 19.60
N ASN A 66 14.56 -13.90 20.29
CA ASN A 66 15.44 -15.01 20.66
C ASN A 66 15.91 -15.80 19.44
N ILE A 67 15.02 -16.13 18.48
CA ILE A 67 15.41 -16.76 17.22
C ILE A 67 16.47 -15.92 16.48
N ILE A 68 16.29 -14.61 16.43
CA ILE A 68 17.26 -13.71 15.79
C ILE A 68 18.59 -13.73 16.55
N LYS A 69 18.57 -13.64 17.89
CA LYS A 69 19.79 -13.70 18.71
C LYS A 69 20.54 -15.02 18.52
N ASP A 70 19.82 -16.13 18.52
CA ASP A 70 20.42 -17.45 18.35
C ASP A 70 21.05 -17.59 16.98
N SER A 71 20.41 -17.03 15.93
CA SER A 71 20.95 -17.05 14.57
C SER A 71 22.27 -16.28 14.41
N LEU A 72 22.51 -15.27 15.26
CA LEU A 72 23.77 -14.51 15.23
C LEU A 72 24.99 -15.34 15.68
N ASN A 73 24.80 -16.52 16.30
CA ASN A 73 25.88 -17.44 16.61
C ASN A 73 26.32 -18.29 15.40
N HIS A 74 25.64 -18.17 14.26
CA HIS A 74 25.91 -18.96 13.06
C HIS A 74 26.49 -18.08 11.93
N ASN A 75 27.56 -18.54 11.32
CA ASN A 75 28.26 -17.81 10.24
C ASN A 75 27.35 -17.51 9.03
N GLU A 76 26.32 -18.32 8.78
CA GLU A 76 25.35 -18.13 7.70
C GLU A 76 24.64 -16.76 7.79
N SER A 77 24.49 -16.21 9.00
CA SER A 77 23.85 -14.91 9.23
C SER A 77 24.70 -13.72 8.76
N TYR A 78 26.01 -13.93 8.56
CA TYR A 78 26.99 -12.90 8.16
C TYR A 78 27.48 -13.06 6.72
N ALA A 79 27.24 -14.22 6.12
CA ALA A 79 27.71 -14.52 4.78
C ALA A 79 26.76 -13.99 3.70
N TYR A 80 27.28 -13.77 2.49
CA TYR A 80 26.41 -13.61 1.33
C TYR A 80 25.58 -14.87 1.09
N VAL A 81 24.33 -14.69 0.70
CA VAL A 81 23.47 -15.76 0.18
C VAL A 81 23.48 -15.76 -1.35
N PRO A 82 23.01 -16.83 -2.03
CA PRO A 82 22.80 -16.77 -3.48
C PRO A 82 21.95 -15.56 -3.90
N SER A 83 22.17 -15.02 -5.10
CA SER A 83 21.48 -13.80 -5.58
C SER A 83 19.95 -13.89 -5.55
N GLN A 84 19.38 -15.09 -5.76
CA GLN A 84 17.95 -15.30 -5.61
C GLN A 84 17.48 -15.34 -4.14
N GLY A 85 18.37 -15.44 -3.19
CA GLY A 85 18.12 -15.59 -1.76
C GLY A 85 18.51 -16.96 -1.21
N ASN A 86 18.44 -17.09 0.12
CA ASN A 86 18.81 -18.30 0.85
C ASN A 86 18.01 -19.53 0.35
N LEU A 87 18.71 -20.57 -0.08
CA LEU A 87 18.09 -21.76 -0.68
C LEU A 87 17.16 -22.50 0.29
N LYS A 88 17.56 -22.64 1.56
CA LYS A 88 16.74 -23.29 2.60
C LYS A 88 15.44 -22.55 2.80
N THR A 89 15.48 -21.23 2.82
CA THR A 89 14.32 -20.37 2.98
C THR A 89 13.43 -20.41 1.75
N ARG A 90 13.99 -20.36 0.54
CA ARG A 90 13.21 -20.49 -0.71
C ARG A 90 12.48 -21.86 -0.79
N LYS A 91 13.15 -22.96 -0.44
CA LYS A 91 12.53 -24.31 -0.33
C LYS A 91 11.41 -24.32 0.70
N PHE A 92 11.61 -23.71 1.86
CA PHE A 92 10.59 -23.59 2.89
C PHE A 92 9.37 -22.82 2.38
N LEU A 93 9.56 -21.63 1.82
CA LEU A 93 8.46 -20.79 1.29
C LEU A 93 7.69 -21.50 0.17
N ALA A 94 8.38 -22.10 -0.80
CA ALA A 94 7.75 -22.92 -1.85
C ALA A 94 6.90 -24.05 -1.24
N SER A 95 7.41 -24.74 -0.21
CA SER A 95 6.65 -25.76 0.50
C SER A 95 5.41 -25.19 1.20
N GLN A 96 5.48 -24.01 1.82
CA GLN A 96 4.31 -23.37 2.45
C GLN A 96 3.26 -22.96 1.40
N THR A 97 3.68 -22.36 0.29
CA THR A 97 2.79 -22.03 -0.82
C THR A 97 2.13 -23.27 -1.41
N ASN A 98 2.89 -24.35 -1.59
CA ASN A 98 2.38 -25.60 -2.15
C ASN A 98 1.43 -26.38 -1.22
N LYS A 99 1.29 -26.01 0.04
CA LYS A 99 0.23 -26.54 0.93
C LYS A 99 -1.15 -25.92 0.63
N ARG A 100 -1.18 -24.76 -0.02
CA ARG A 100 -2.42 -24.12 -0.47
C ARG A 100 -2.95 -24.85 -1.71
N SER A 101 -4.22 -24.63 -2.05
CA SER A 101 -4.79 -25.07 -3.32
C SER A 101 -4.22 -24.25 -4.50
N GLY A 102 -4.45 -24.70 -5.74
CA GLY A 102 -4.12 -23.97 -6.96
C GLY A 102 -2.69 -24.16 -7.45
N ALA A 103 -2.07 -23.09 -7.94
CA ALA A 103 -0.77 -23.13 -8.61
C ALA A 103 0.37 -23.51 -7.66
N LYS A 104 1.34 -24.29 -8.19
CA LYS A 104 2.50 -24.76 -7.44
C LYS A 104 3.77 -24.11 -7.97
N ILE A 105 4.74 -23.91 -7.08
CA ILE A 105 6.03 -23.30 -7.38
C ILE A 105 7.18 -24.15 -6.82
N SER A 106 8.38 -23.91 -7.32
CA SER A 106 9.63 -24.41 -6.78
C SER A 106 10.43 -23.30 -6.10
N GLU A 107 11.51 -23.67 -5.45
CA GLU A 107 12.48 -22.69 -4.92
C GLU A 107 13.07 -21.78 -5.99
N ASN A 108 13.06 -22.19 -7.26
CA ASN A 108 13.56 -21.39 -8.38
C ASN A 108 12.56 -20.32 -8.86
N ASP A 109 11.34 -20.37 -8.34
CA ASP A 109 10.29 -19.41 -8.62
C ASP A 109 10.18 -18.35 -7.50
N ILE A 110 11.19 -18.25 -6.62
CA ILE A 110 11.26 -17.26 -5.53
C ILE A 110 12.50 -16.40 -5.67
N LEU A 111 12.34 -15.09 -5.55
CA LEU A 111 13.41 -14.10 -5.63
C LEU A 111 13.30 -13.10 -4.49
N PHE A 112 14.35 -12.96 -3.67
CA PHE A 112 14.42 -12.05 -2.53
C PHE A 112 14.88 -10.64 -2.90
N PHE A 113 14.37 -9.66 -2.13
CA PHE A 113 14.63 -8.23 -2.27
C PHE A 113 14.84 -7.56 -0.91
N ASN A 114 15.48 -6.39 -0.89
CA ASN A 114 15.65 -5.56 0.30
C ASN A 114 14.34 -4.81 0.66
N GLY A 115 13.30 -5.58 0.91
CA GLY A 115 11.92 -5.14 1.12
C GLY A 115 11.15 -4.92 -0.19
N LEU A 116 9.83 -4.73 -0.08
CA LEU A 116 8.97 -4.63 -1.28
C LEU A 116 9.16 -3.33 -2.06
N GLY A 117 9.66 -2.26 -1.44
CA GLY A 117 10.05 -1.05 -2.19
C GLY A 117 11.14 -1.33 -3.23
N ASP A 118 12.14 -2.15 -2.88
CA ASP A 118 13.18 -2.63 -3.80
C ASP A 118 12.58 -3.57 -4.86
N ALA A 119 11.71 -4.49 -4.48
CA ALA A 119 11.02 -5.38 -5.40
C ALA A 119 10.21 -4.62 -6.46
N ILE A 120 9.41 -3.63 -6.05
CA ILE A 120 8.59 -2.79 -6.93
C ILE A 120 9.50 -1.99 -7.87
N SER A 121 10.53 -1.31 -7.33
CA SER A 121 11.49 -0.54 -8.12
C SER A 121 12.15 -1.39 -9.20
N THR A 122 12.68 -2.56 -8.81
CA THR A 122 13.35 -3.49 -9.73
C THR A 122 12.39 -4.01 -10.81
N LEU A 123 11.12 -4.28 -10.46
CA LEU A 123 10.10 -4.71 -11.42
C LEU A 123 9.93 -3.68 -12.53
N TYR A 124 9.69 -2.42 -12.18
CA TYR A 124 9.48 -1.36 -13.16
C TYR A 124 10.74 -1.07 -13.98
N GLN A 125 11.95 -1.17 -13.40
CA GLN A 125 13.22 -1.06 -14.14
C GLN A 125 13.42 -2.18 -15.17
N CYS A 126 12.88 -3.37 -14.92
CA CYS A 126 12.97 -4.52 -15.83
C CYS A 126 11.87 -4.54 -16.90
N LEU A 127 10.83 -3.74 -16.78
CA LEU A 127 9.78 -3.64 -17.78
C LEU A 127 10.29 -2.94 -19.05
N ASN A 128 9.72 -3.32 -20.19
CA ASN A 128 9.99 -2.62 -21.46
C ASN A 128 9.52 -1.15 -21.33
N PRO A 129 10.33 -0.14 -21.71
CA PRO A 129 9.98 1.28 -21.55
C PRO A 129 8.65 1.72 -22.21
N TYR A 130 8.16 0.94 -23.16
CA TYR A 130 6.88 1.20 -23.85
C TYR A 130 5.69 0.45 -23.24
N SER A 131 5.95 -0.42 -22.27
CA SER A 131 4.88 -1.18 -21.59
C SER A 131 4.29 -0.41 -20.41
N ARG A 132 3.08 -0.78 -20.00
CA ARG A 132 2.35 -0.16 -18.90
C ARG A 132 1.83 -1.22 -17.93
N VAL A 133 1.62 -0.79 -16.70
CA VAL A 133 0.91 -1.57 -15.68
C VAL A 133 -0.44 -0.90 -15.41
N LEU A 134 -1.53 -1.64 -15.53
CA LEU A 134 -2.85 -1.17 -15.10
C LEU A 134 -2.94 -1.28 -13.58
N ILE A 135 -3.07 -0.15 -12.89
CA ILE A 135 -3.04 -0.06 -11.43
C ILE A 135 -4.41 0.33 -10.85
N PRO A 136 -4.77 -0.04 -9.61
CA PRO A 136 -6.01 0.41 -8.98
C PRO A 136 -5.98 1.91 -8.64
N SER A 137 -7.15 2.51 -8.46
CA SER A 137 -7.34 3.86 -7.94
C SER A 137 -8.41 3.81 -6.83
N PRO A 138 -8.04 4.03 -5.55
CA PRO A 138 -6.72 4.37 -5.01
C PRO A 138 -5.69 3.24 -5.07
N VAL A 139 -4.40 3.60 -4.93
CA VAL A 139 -3.28 2.63 -4.91
C VAL A 139 -2.21 3.07 -3.90
N TYR A 140 -1.49 2.12 -3.33
CA TYR A 140 -0.30 2.41 -2.52
C TYR A 140 0.69 3.26 -3.31
N SER A 141 1.05 4.41 -2.74
CA SER A 141 1.78 5.49 -3.44
C SER A 141 3.08 5.05 -4.11
N THR A 142 3.76 4.03 -3.59
CA THR A 142 4.99 3.50 -4.20
C THR A 142 4.71 2.88 -5.58
N HIS A 143 3.61 2.11 -5.73
CA HIS A 143 3.24 1.55 -7.04
C HIS A 143 2.93 2.66 -8.05
N GLY A 144 2.14 3.66 -7.65
CA GLY A 144 1.80 4.79 -8.51
C GLY A 144 3.03 5.65 -8.88
N ALA A 145 3.96 5.85 -7.94
CA ALA A 145 5.19 6.58 -8.18
C ALA A 145 6.10 5.87 -9.19
N PHE A 146 6.26 4.54 -9.08
CA PHE A 146 7.08 3.78 -10.03
C PHE A 146 6.42 3.59 -11.38
N GLU A 147 5.08 3.50 -11.47
CA GLU A 147 4.39 3.54 -12.77
C GLU A 147 4.63 4.87 -13.48
N ARG A 148 4.58 6.00 -12.76
CA ARG A 148 4.89 7.33 -13.29
C ARG A 148 6.36 7.47 -13.67
N PHE A 149 7.28 6.94 -12.86
CA PHE A 149 8.71 6.91 -13.17
C PHE A 149 8.99 6.14 -14.46
N HIS A 150 8.31 4.99 -14.64
CA HIS A 150 8.45 4.14 -15.82
C HIS A 150 7.93 4.79 -17.10
N ALA A 151 6.88 5.61 -17.01
CA ALA A 151 6.26 6.29 -18.14
C ALA A 151 6.01 7.78 -17.82
N PRO A 152 7.07 8.62 -17.73
CA PRO A 152 6.97 9.98 -17.19
C PRO A 152 6.08 10.91 -18.02
N ASP A 153 6.04 10.73 -19.34
CA ASP A 153 5.28 11.57 -20.25
C ASP A 153 3.79 11.18 -20.36
N LYS A 154 3.33 10.21 -19.57
CA LYS A 154 1.98 9.67 -19.67
C LYS A 154 1.32 9.58 -18.30
N SER A 155 0.04 9.93 -18.24
CA SER A 155 -0.78 9.65 -17.05
C SER A 155 -0.84 8.16 -16.76
N ALA A 156 -0.88 7.77 -15.48
CA ALA A 156 -1.08 6.38 -15.08
C ALA A 156 -2.40 5.84 -15.64
N ILE A 157 -2.40 4.60 -16.11
CA ILE A 157 -3.63 3.91 -16.52
C ILE A 157 -4.18 3.21 -15.28
N THR A 158 -5.35 3.68 -14.82
CA THR A 158 -5.95 3.17 -13.58
C THR A 158 -7.31 2.53 -13.84
N TYR A 159 -7.70 1.59 -12.97
CA TYR A 159 -9.08 1.12 -12.85
C TYR A 159 -9.65 1.51 -11.49
N GLU A 160 -10.96 1.71 -11.45
CA GLU A 160 -11.64 2.27 -10.29
C GLU A 160 -11.91 1.25 -9.19
N LEU A 161 -11.65 1.65 -7.93
CA LEU A 161 -12.19 1.05 -6.72
C LEU A 161 -13.26 1.97 -6.17
N ASP A 162 -14.51 1.51 -6.13
CA ASP A 162 -15.67 2.33 -5.76
C ASP A 162 -16.05 2.12 -4.27
N PRO A 163 -15.92 3.15 -3.42
CA PRO A 163 -16.30 3.06 -2.01
C PRO A 163 -17.78 2.78 -1.80
N LEU A 164 -18.65 3.23 -2.72
CA LEU A 164 -20.08 2.97 -2.66
C LEU A 164 -20.43 1.51 -2.93
N LYS A 165 -19.52 0.78 -3.56
CA LYS A 165 -19.57 -0.69 -3.81
C LYS A 165 -18.64 -1.48 -2.90
N GLY A 166 -18.19 -0.88 -1.77
CA GLY A 166 -17.27 -1.53 -0.82
C GLY A 166 -15.87 -1.74 -1.39
N TRP A 167 -15.39 -0.82 -2.21
CA TRP A 167 -14.06 -0.85 -2.85
C TRP A 167 -13.82 -2.05 -3.78
N LYS A 168 -14.89 -2.59 -4.35
CA LYS A 168 -14.76 -3.65 -5.35
C LYS A 168 -14.17 -3.06 -6.64
N PRO A 169 -13.20 -3.77 -7.27
CA PRO A 169 -12.71 -3.40 -8.59
C PRO A 169 -13.84 -3.37 -9.62
N ASP A 170 -13.87 -2.34 -10.42
CA ASP A 170 -14.80 -2.25 -11.55
C ASP A 170 -14.28 -3.12 -12.71
N LEU A 171 -14.85 -4.33 -12.83
CA LEU A 171 -14.41 -5.30 -13.84
C LEU A 171 -14.67 -4.83 -15.27
N ALA A 172 -15.73 -4.03 -15.47
CA ALA A 172 -16.02 -3.48 -16.79
C ALA A 172 -14.99 -2.41 -17.18
N ASP A 173 -14.56 -1.58 -16.22
CA ASP A 173 -13.48 -0.61 -16.45
C ASP A 173 -12.14 -1.31 -16.70
N ILE A 174 -11.80 -2.36 -15.94
CA ILE A 174 -10.60 -3.18 -16.18
C ILE A 174 -10.64 -3.73 -17.62
N GLU A 175 -11.73 -4.36 -18.02
CA GLU A 175 -11.86 -4.96 -19.36
C GLU A 175 -11.78 -3.90 -20.46
N TYR A 176 -12.43 -2.74 -20.29
CA TYR A 176 -12.35 -1.62 -21.20
C TYR A 176 -10.89 -1.14 -21.37
N LYS A 177 -10.17 -0.91 -20.27
CA LYS A 177 -8.77 -0.45 -20.31
C LYS A 177 -7.87 -1.48 -21.00
N LEU A 178 -7.98 -2.75 -20.67
CA LEU A 178 -7.21 -3.82 -21.31
C LEU A 178 -7.49 -3.92 -22.81
N SER A 179 -8.73 -3.66 -23.24
CA SER A 179 -9.10 -3.66 -24.66
C SER A 179 -8.60 -2.47 -25.45
N LYS A 180 -8.43 -1.31 -24.81
CA LYS A 180 -8.03 -0.05 -25.44
C LYS A 180 -6.54 0.24 -25.40
N HIS A 181 -5.82 -0.38 -24.47
CA HIS A 181 -4.41 -0.11 -24.19
C HIS A 181 -3.56 -1.38 -24.40
N PRO A 182 -3.20 -1.70 -25.65
CA PRO A 182 -2.39 -2.91 -25.95
C PRO A 182 -0.98 -2.86 -25.37
N GLU A 183 -0.51 -1.69 -24.91
CA GLU A 183 0.74 -1.51 -24.17
C GLU A 183 0.68 -2.04 -22.73
N ILE A 184 -0.50 -2.31 -22.18
CA ILE A 184 -0.63 -2.91 -20.84
C ILE A 184 -0.13 -4.35 -20.88
N VAL A 185 0.90 -4.64 -20.08
CA VAL A 185 1.51 -5.98 -19.95
C VAL A 185 1.22 -6.63 -18.61
N ALA A 186 0.76 -5.84 -17.64
CA ALA A 186 0.44 -6.34 -16.30
C ALA A 186 -0.77 -5.61 -15.70
N LEU A 187 -1.50 -6.32 -14.85
CA LEU A 187 -2.61 -5.82 -14.01
C LEU A 187 -2.20 -5.97 -12.55
N LEU A 188 -2.16 -4.86 -11.82
CA LEU A 188 -1.82 -4.82 -10.40
C LEU A 188 -3.07 -4.93 -9.52
N LEU A 189 -2.97 -5.74 -8.48
CA LEU A 189 -3.87 -5.78 -7.32
C LEU A 189 -3.06 -5.54 -6.05
N VAL A 190 -3.69 -4.94 -5.04
CA VAL A 190 -3.19 -4.94 -3.65
C VAL A 190 -4.23 -5.66 -2.79
N ASN A 191 -3.89 -6.78 -2.18
CA ASN A 191 -4.86 -7.60 -1.44
C ASN A 191 -4.23 -8.32 -0.23
N PRO A 192 -4.58 -7.97 1.00
CA PRO A 192 -5.45 -6.85 1.45
C PRO A 192 -4.95 -5.49 1.02
N ASP A 193 -5.88 -4.59 0.68
CA ASP A 193 -5.55 -3.33 0.05
C ASP A 193 -5.00 -2.26 1.03
N ASN A 194 -4.14 -1.42 0.54
CA ASN A 194 -3.69 -0.18 1.13
C ASN A 194 -3.85 0.93 0.07
N PRO A 195 -4.78 1.90 0.28
CA PRO A 195 -5.24 2.40 1.58
C PRO A 195 -6.55 1.83 2.11
N THR A 196 -7.37 1.14 1.32
CA THR A 196 -8.79 0.88 1.62
C THR A 196 -9.02 -0.15 2.74
N GLY A 197 -8.06 -1.04 2.99
CA GLY A 197 -8.20 -2.14 3.95
C GLY A 197 -9.15 -3.24 3.49
N THR A 198 -9.53 -3.23 2.22
CA THR A 198 -10.44 -4.23 1.64
C THR A 198 -9.72 -5.56 1.42
N VAL A 199 -10.44 -6.64 1.68
CA VAL A 199 -10.06 -8.01 1.29
C VAL A 199 -11.03 -8.46 0.21
N HIS A 200 -10.53 -8.66 -1.01
CA HIS A 200 -11.37 -8.99 -2.14
C HIS A 200 -11.91 -10.42 -2.08
N ASP A 201 -13.18 -10.58 -2.47
CA ASP A 201 -13.85 -11.88 -2.54
C ASP A 201 -13.22 -12.79 -3.61
N TYR A 202 -13.20 -14.10 -3.33
CA TYR A 202 -12.64 -15.10 -4.23
C TYR A 202 -13.18 -15.02 -5.67
N ASN A 203 -14.49 -14.82 -5.84
CA ASN A 203 -15.10 -14.74 -7.17
C ASN A 203 -14.60 -13.53 -7.96
N VAL A 204 -14.44 -12.36 -7.32
CA VAL A 204 -13.88 -11.16 -7.94
C VAL A 204 -12.44 -11.41 -8.38
N LEU A 205 -11.64 -12.08 -7.53
CA LEU A 205 -10.25 -12.42 -7.86
C LEU A 205 -10.16 -13.39 -9.05
N LEU A 206 -11.06 -14.36 -9.15
CA LEU A 206 -11.14 -15.26 -10.29
C LEU A 206 -11.51 -14.54 -11.60
N GLU A 207 -12.46 -13.59 -11.55
CA GLU A 207 -12.85 -12.80 -12.71
C GLU A 207 -11.69 -11.92 -13.20
N ILE A 208 -10.96 -11.28 -12.28
CA ILE A 208 -9.76 -10.50 -12.60
C ILE A 208 -8.68 -11.40 -13.24
N SER A 209 -8.45 -12.59 -12.69
CA SER A 209 -7.50 -13.56 -13.27
C SER A 209 -7.92 -14.00 -14.66
N SER A 210 -9.23 -14.18 -14.89
CA SER A 210 -9.80 -14.54 -16.19
C SER A 210 -9.62 -13.41 -17.22
N LEU A 211 -9.81 -12.15 -16.81
CA LEU A 211 -9.53 -10.98 -17.65
C LEU A 211 -8.04 -10.88 -18.00
N ALA A 212 -7.15 -11.04 -17.02
CA ALA A 212 -5.71 -11.03 -17.25
C ALA A 212 -5.31 -12.13 -18.28
N LYS A 213 -5.87 -13.34 -18.16
CA LYS A 213 -5.66 -14.42 -19.12
C LYS A 213 -6.21 -14.09 -20.51
N LYS A 214 -7.43 -13.55 -20.58
CA LYS A 214 -8.11 -13.18 -21.85
C LYS A 214 -7.27 -12.17 -22.65
N TYR A 215 -6.69 -11.19 -21.98
CA TYR A 215 -5.88 -10.15 -22.61
C TYR A 215 -4.38 -10.43 -22.61
N ASN A 216 -3.97 -11.64 -22.19
CA ASN A 216 -2.57 -12.10 -22.17
C ASN A 216 -1.63 -11.16 -21.40
N VAL A 217 -2.10 -10.62 -20.28
CA VAL A 217 -1.32 -9.78 -19.35
C VAL A 217 -0.96 -10.58 -18.10
N CYS A 218 0.14 -10.21 -17.44
CA CYS A 218 0.54 -10.82 -16.18
C CYS A 218 -0.25 -10.20 -15.03
N LEU A 219 -0.58 -11.01 -14.03
CA LEU A 219 -1.21 -10.52 -12.79
C LEU A 219 -0.13 -10.26 -11.73
N ILE A 220 -0.09 -9.07 -11.15
CA ILE A 220 0.79 -8.71 -10.03
C ILE A 220 -0.09 -8.48 -8.81
N VAL A 221 0.19 -9.18 -7.70
CA VAL A 221 -0.57 -9.02 -6.45
C VAL A 221 0.38 -8.68 -5.31
N ASP A 222 0.19 -7.49 -4.72
CA ASP A 222 0.86 -7.13 -3.47
C ASP A 222 0.09 -7.74 -2.29
N GLU A 223 0.69 -8.76 -1.69
CA GLU A 223 0.13 -9.57 -0.60
C GLU A 223 0.82 -9.28 0.74
N VAL A 224 1.48 -8.12 0.90
CA VAL A 224 2.24 -7.80 2.14
C VAL A 224 1.38 -7.81 3.40
N TYR A 225 0.06 -7.66 3.26
CA TYR A 225 -0.90 -7.71 4.36
C TYR A 225 -1.67 -9.04 4.46
N ALA A 226 -1.28 -10.08 3.70
CA ALA A 226 -2.01 -11.35 3.65
C ALA A 226 -2.30 -12.00 5.00
N GLN A 227 -1.41 -11.78 5.98
CA GLN A 227 -1.57 -12.29 7.36
C GLN A 227 -2.24 -11.28 8.32
N VAL A 228 -2.68 -10.12 7.82
CA VAL A 228 -3.29 -9.05 8.61
C VAL A 228 -4.73 -8.86 8.16
N VAL A 229 -5.57 -9.85 8.47
CA VAL A 229 -6.97 -9.93 8.07
C VAL A 229 -7.85 -10.34 9.24
N TRP A 230 -9.13 -9.89 9.26
CA TRP A 230 -10.10 -10.21 10.32
C TRP A 230 -11.56 -10.33 9.84
N GLY A 231 -11.82 -9.95 8.60
CA GLY A 231 -13.12 -10.12 7.96
C GLY A 231 -13.19 -11.44 7.22
N ASN A 232 -13.07 -11.37 5.91
CA ASN A 232 -12.97 -12.54 5.04
C ASN A 232 -11.58 -13.18 5.16
N LYS A 233 -11.51 -14.49 4.94
CA LYS A 233 -10.22 -15.17 4.78
C LYS A 233 -9.50 -14.60 3.55
N HIS A 234 -8.21 -14.27 3.70
CA HIS A 234 -7.39 -13.92 2.55
C HIS A 234 -7.27 -15.10 1.56
N THR A 235 -7.49 -14.82 0.30
CA THR A 235 -7.23 -15.75 -0.79
C THR A 235 -5.92 -15.37 -1.46
N TYR A 236 -4.94 -16.27 -1.38
CA TYR A 236 -3.63 -16.05 -1.97
C TYR A 236 -3.65 -16.14 -3.50
N LEU A 237 -2.74 -15.42 -4.16
CA LEU A 237 -2.59 -15.45 -5.60
C LEU A 237 -2.48 -16.89 -6.15
N SER A 238 -1.75 -17.78 -5.48
CA SER A 238 -1.64 -19.19 -5.85
C SER A 238 -2.99 -19.90 -6.00
N GLU A 239 -4.01 -19.48 -5.23
CA GLU A 239 -5.32 -20.12 -5.17
C GLU A 239 -6.25 -19.70 -6.31
N PHE A 240 -5.99 -18.56 -6.97
CA PHE A 240 -6.88 -18.02 -8.00
C PHE A 240 -6.20 -17.65 -9.33
N CYS A 241 -4.87 -17.64 -9.43
CA CYS A 241 -4.20 -17.30 -10.69
C CYS A 241 -4.40 -18.34 -11.79
N ASN A 242 -4.86 -19.56 -11.46
CA ASN A 242 -5.06 -20.64 -12.40
C ASN A 242 -3.83 -20.85 -13.31
N GLN A 243 -3.97 -20.61 -14.63
CA GLN A 243 -2.89 -20.69 -15.62
C GLN A 243 -2.37 -19.29 -16.04
N THR A 244 -2.85 -18.22 -15.42
CA THR A 244 -2.41 -16.85 -15.71
C THR A 244 -1.00 -16.66 -15.19
N PRO A 245 -0.05 -16.13 -15.99
CA PRO A 245 1.28 -15.72 -15.52
C PRO A 245 1.11 -14.69 -14.39
N ALA A 246 1.79 -14.91 -13.25
CA ALA A 246 1.53 -14.03 -12.11
C ALA A 246 2.74 -13.87 -11.19
N ILE A 247 2.78 -12.74 -10.48
CA ILE A 247 3.77 -12.36 -9.47
C ILE A 247 3.06 -12.04 -8.17
N SER A 248 3.38 -12.73 -7.08
CA SER A 248 3.02 -12.31 -5.74
C SER A 248 4.17 -11.55 -5.10
N LEU A 249 3.88 -10.40 -4.49
CA LEU A 249 4.81 -9.62 -3.68
C LEU A 249 4.54 -9.90 -2.21
N GLN A 250 5.51 -10.46 -1.51
CA GLN A 250 5.37 -10.86 -0.10
C GLN A 250 6.53 -10.35 0.76
N GLY A 251 6.32 -10.23 2.07
CA GLY A 251 7.37 -9.76 2.96
C GLY A 251 6.97 -9.83 4.43
N ILE A 252 7.94 -9.66 5.31
CA ILE A 252 7.78 -9.81 6.77
C ILE A 252 7.55 -8.49 7.51
N SER A 253 7.46 -7.39 6.80
CA SER A 253 7.39 -6.05 7.42
C SER A 253 6.12 -5.82 8.25
N LYS A 254 5.01 -6.47 7.89
CA LYS A 254 3.69 -6.16 8.45
C LYS A 254 3.16 -7.25 9.37
N ASP A 255 3.42 -8.50 9.09
CA ASP A 255 2.98 -9.64 9.90
C ASP A 255 3.91 -9.94 11.08
N LEU A 256 5.22 -9.88 10.91
CA LEU A 256 6.20 -10.09 11.98
C LEU A 256 6.57 -8.82 12.79
N PRO A 257 5.90 -7.70 12.62
CA PRO A 257 6.22 -6.29 12.84
C PRO A 257 7.73 -6.00 12.82
N TRP A 258 8.38 -6.36 11.70
CA TRP A 258 9.82 -6.14 11.52
C TRP A 258 10.14 -5.42 10.19
N PRO A 259 9.62 -4.19 9.97
CA PRO A 259 9.88 -3.43 8.74
C PRO A 259 11.35 -3.09 8.55
N GLY A 260 12.11 -2.93 9.64
CA GLY A 260 13.55 -2.69 9.63
C GLY A 260 14.40 -3.85 9.12
N ALA A 261 13.85 -5.07 9.05
CA ALA A 261 14.52 -6.23 8.45
C ALA A 261 14.85 -6.04 6.97
N ARG A 262 14.16 -5.16 6.28
CA ARG A 262 14.28 -4.95 4.82
C ARG A 262 14.27 -6.29 4.07
N CYS A 263 13.21 -7.09 4.25
CA CYS A 263 13.09 -8.40 3.64
C CYS A 263 11.71 -8.61 3.02
N GLY A 264 11.71 -8.87 1.72
CA GLY A 264 10.56 -9.23 0.92
C GLY A 264 10.97 -10.14 -0.22
N TRP A 265 10.01 -10.74 -0.88
CA TRP A 265 10.27 -11.62 -2.03
C TRP A 265 9.14 -11.59 -3.04
N MET A 266 9.46 -12.00 -4.26
CA MET A 266 8.51 -12.33 -5.31
C MET A 266 8.33 -13.84 -5.39
N GLU A 267 7.09 -14.29 -5.61
CA GLU A 267 6.77 -15.65 -6.05
C GLU A 267 6.24 -15.59 -7.49
N PHE A 268 6.82 -16.38 -8.39
CA PHE A 268 6.45 -16.40 -9.80
C PHE A 268 5.61 -17.62 -10.12
N TYR A 269 4.43 -17.40 -10.70
CA TYR A 269 3.50 -18.47 -11.06
C TYR A 269 3.36 -18.59 -12.57
N ASN A 270 3.21 -19.82 -13.04
CA ASN A 270 2.89 -20.13 -14.44
C ASN A 270 3.89 -19.55 -15.45
N ARG A 271 5.20 -19.51 -15.13
CA ARG A 271 6.26 -18.95 -15.98
C ARG A 271 6.25 -19.47 -17.41
N LYS A 272 5.92 -20.78 -17.58
CA LYS A 272 5.89 -21.45 -18.90
C LYS A 272 4.66 -21.08 -19.74
N ALA A 273 3.65 -20.44 -19.17
CA ALA A 273 2.42 -20.10 -19.88
C ALA A 273 2.62 -18.93 -20.87
N ASN A 274 3.62 -18.07 -20.62
CA ASN A 274 3.91 -16.94 -21.48
C ASN A 274 5.44 -16.73 -21.59
N PRO A 275 6.04 -16.84 -22.81
CA PRO A 275 7.47 -16.67 -23.01
C PRO A 275 8.00 -15.25 -22.65
N GLN A 276 7.20 -14.19 -22.83
CA GLN A 276 7.59 -12.82 -22.49
C GLN A 276 7.63 -12.64 -20.97
N PHE A 277 6.66 -13.21 -20.26
CA PHE A 277 6.68 -13.24 -18.81
C PHE A 277 7.93 -13.99 -18.28
N ASN A 278 8.27 -15.14 -18.85
CA ASN A 278 9.48 -15.84 -18.42
C ASN A 278 10.75 -15.00 -18.65
N LYS A 279 10.83 -14.27 -19.78
CA LYS A 279 11.94 -13.32 -20.03
C LYS A 279 12.00 -12.19 -19.01
N LEU A 280 10.85 -11.68 -18.56
CA LEU A 280 10.78 -10.69 -17.47
C LEU A 280 11.32 -11.27 -16.17
N VAL A 281 10.90 -12.47 -15.79
CA VAL A 281 11.41 -13.15 -14.57
C VAL A 281 12.94 -13.36 -14.65
N GLU A 282 13.45 -13.77 -15.80
CA GLU A 282 14.90 -13.91 -16.01
C GLU A 282 15.62 -12.55 -15.93
N ALA A 283 15.00 -11.46 -16.41
CA ALA A 283 15.55 -10.11 -16.28
C ALA A 283 15.64 -9.68 -14.81
N LEU A 284 14.58 -9.92 -14.01
CA LEU A 284 14.57 -9.67 -12.57
C LEU A 284 15.68 -10.43 -11.84
N ILE A 285 15.87 -11.72 -12.17
CA ILE A 285 16.95 -12.53 -11.59
C ILE A 285 18.33 -11.96 -11.99
N ARG A 286 18.52 -11.55 -13.24
CA ARG A 286 19.78 -10.93 -13.70
C ARG A 286 20.06 -9.61 -12.97
N MET A 287 19.04 -8.76 -12.76
CA MET A 287 19.20 -7.51 -11.99
C MET A 287 19.67 -7.79 -10.56
N LYS A 288 19.07 -8.77 -9.88
CA LYS A 288 19.50 -9.15 -8.53
C LYS A 288 20.90 -9.78 -8.49
N THR A 289 21.34 -10.41 -9.58
CA THR A 289 22.72 -10.89 -9.68
C THR A 289 23.74 -9.75 -9.69
N MET A 290 23.39 -8.59 -10.27
CA MET A 290 24.26 -7.41 -10.25
C MET A 290 24.39 -6.79 -8.86
N GLU A 291 23.36 -6.92 -8.01
CA GLU A 291 23.35 -6.48 -6.61
C GLU A 291 24.12 -7.44 -5.68
N VAL A 292 24.51 -8.60 -6.14
CA VAL A 292 25.08 -9.74 -5.40
C VAL A 292 24.00 -10.53 -4.66
N CYS A 293 23.39 -9.98 -3.60
CA CYS A 293 22.26 -10.60 -2.89
C CYS A 293 21.54 -9.57 -2.01
N SER A 294 20.32 -9.93 -1.58
CA SER A 294 19.59 -9.17 -0.56
C SER A 294 20.03 -9.57 0.86
N THR A 295 19.69 -8.76 1.87
CA THR A 295 20.04 -8.94 3.29
C THR A 295 19.86 -10.39 3.77
N SER A 296 20.93 -11.02 4.30
CA SER A 296 20.97 -12.46 4.61
C SER A 296 20.23 -12.83 5.91
N LEU A 297 20.50 -12.11 7.00
CA LEU A 297 20.00 -12.44 8.34
C LEU A 297 18.47 -12.64 8.40
N PRO A 298 17.63 -11.73 7.88
CA PRO A 298 16.19 -11.96 7.92
C PRO A 298 15.75 -13.19 7.13
N GLN A 299 16.43 -13.50 6.02
CA GLN A 299 16.12 -14.70 5.24
C GLN A 299 16.37 -15.98 6.02
N VAL A 300 17.50 -16.06 6.74
CA VAL A 300 17.90 -17.25 7.49
C VAL A 300 16.88 -17.60 8.58
N VAL A 301 16.29 -16.60 9.23
CA VAL A 301 15.37 -16.81 10.37
C VAL A 301 13.90 -17.05 9.98
N ILE A 302 13.49 -16.73 8.75
CA ILE A 302 12.09 -16.90 8.29
C ILE A 302 11.56 -18.31 8.53
N PRO A 303 12.25 -19.41 8.16
CA PRO A 303 11.72 -20.75 8.34
C PRO A 303 11.44 -21.08 9.81
N GLU A 304 12.31 -20.67 10.71
CA GLU A 304 12.17 -20.94 12.14
C GLU A 304 11.03 -20.11 12.75
N ILE A 305 10.96 -18.81 12.42
CA ILE A 305 9.89 -17.93 12.88
C ILE A 305 8.51 -18.45 12.42
N MET A 306 8.34 -18.74 11.12
CA MET A 306 7.05 -19.17 10.57
C MET A 306 6.65 -20.59 10.99
N SER A 307 7.61 -21.42 11.40
CA SER A 307 7.35 -22.77 11.96
C SER A 307 7.16 -22.77 13.47
N HIS A 308 7.42 -21.65 14.15
CA HIS A 308 7.36 -21.59 15.60
C HIS A 308 5.93 -21.76 16.12
N LYS A 309 5.75 -22.51 17.20
CA LYS A 309 4.42 -22.81 17.77
C LYS A 309 3.57 -21.58 18.12
N LYS A 310 4.21 -20.44 18.45
CA LYS A 310 3.54 -19.18 18.78
C LYS A 310 3.18 -18.33 17.55
N TYR A 311 3.59 -18.72 16.34
CA TYR A 311 3.41 -17.89 15.14
C TYR A 311 1.94 -17.61 14.82
N LYS A 312 1.11 -18.67 14.79
CA LYS A 312 -0.33 -18.54 14.51
C LYS A 312 -1.05 -17.68 15.54
N ASP A 313 -0.78 -17.90 16.84
CA ASP A 313 -1.42 -17.14 17.92
C ASP A 313 -1.01 -15.66 17.87
N HIS A 314 0.25 -15.38 17.51
CA HIS A 314 0.73 -14.01 17.27
C HIS A 314 -0.07 -13.31 16.17
N LEU A 315 -0.27 -13.94 15.01
CA LEU A 315 -1.03 -13.37 13.90
C LEU A 315 -2.50 -13.11 14.28
N VAL A 316 -3.15 -14.09 14.92
CA VAL A 316 -4.53 -13.98 15.39
C VAL A 316 -4.70 -12.84 16.40
N SER A 317 -3.81 -12.75 17.38
CA SER A 317 -3.84 -11.69 18.40
C SER A 317 -3.72 -10.30 17.79
N ARG A 318 -2.81 -10.13 16.81
CA ARG A 318 -2.64 -8.86 16.10
C ARG A 318 -3.87 -8.50 15.29
N SER A 319 -4.37 -9.42 14.49
CA SER A 319 -5.57 -9.19 13.67
C SER A 319 -6.79 -8.84 14.52
N ASN A 320 -6.99 -9.50 15.66
CA ASN A 320 -8.09 -9.19 16.57
C ASN A 320 -7.99 -7.78 17.17
N ARG A 321 -6.78 -7.32 17.50
CA ARG A 321 -6.57 -5.94 17.99
C ARG A 321 -6.90 -4.91 16.92
N LEU A 322 -6.43 -5.11 15.69
CA LEU A 322 -6.72 -4.21 14.58
C LEU A 322 -8.20 -4.20 14.22
N LYS A 323 -8.88 -5.36 14.25
CA LYS A 323 -10.33 -5.47 14.11
C LYS A 323 -11.07 -4.61 15.14
N LEU A 324 -10.65 -4.66 16.42
CA LEU A 324 -11.24 -3.84 17.47
C LEU A 324 -11.09 -2.35 17.15
N ARG A 325 -9.90 -1.89 16.77
CA ARG A 325 -9.63 -0.50 16.38
C ARG A 325 -10.46 -0.07 15.16
N ALA A 326 -10.55 -0.91 14.12
CA ALA A 326 -11.40 -0.65 12.96
C ALA A 326 -12.87 -0.49 13.36
N SER A 327 -13.36 -1.34 14.27
CA SER A 327 -14.73 -1.27 14.78
C SER A 327 -15.00 0.01 15.60
N GLN A 328 -14.04 0.42 16.45
CA GLN A 328 -14.13 1.66 17.23
C GLN A 328 -14.19 2.89 16.30
N LEU A 329 -13.31 2.95 15.31
CA LEU A 329 -13.30 4.04 14.32
C LEU A 329 -14.62 4.12 13.56
N ASN A 330 -15.09 2.99 13.01
CA ASN A 330 -16.35 2.95 12.28
C ASN A 330 -17.56 3.35 13.15
N LYS A 331 -17.58 2.93 14.42
CA LYS A 331 -18.64 3.32 15.35
C LYS A 331 -18.68 4.82 15.61
N SER A 332 -17.51 5.44 15.78
CA SER A 332 -17.41 6.90 16.02
C SER A 332 -17.87 7.73 14.81
N LEU A 333 -17.68 7.22 13.60
CA LEU A 333 -17.93 7.97 12.37
C LEU A 333 -19.26 7.63 11.68
N LYS A 334 -19.94 6.57 12.13
CA LYS A 334 -21.13 6.02 11.46
C LYS A 334 -22.24 7.04 11.20
N ASN A 335 -22.40 8.01 12.10
CA ASN A 335 -23.49 8.99 12.05
C ASN A 335 -23.00 10.39 11.67
N CYS A 336 -21.76 10.53 11.19
CA CYS A 336 -21.27 11.83 10.76
C CYS A 336 -21.85 12.17 9.39
N ALA A 337 -22.60 13.25 9.33
CA ALA A 337 -23.11 13.81 8.08
C ALA A 337 -21.96 14.14 7.10
N GLY A 338 -22.15 13.88 5.81
CA GLY A 338 -21.14 14.14 4.80
C GLY A 338 -19.99 13.12 4.73
N LEU A 339 -20.11 11.98 5.47
CA LEU A 339 -19.21 10.84 5.33
C LEU A 339 -19.89 9.66 4.64
N ILE A 340 -19.12 8.98 3.77
CA ILE A 340 -19.52 7.70 3.19
C ILE A 340 -18.98 6.58 4.10
N PRO A 341 -19.82 5.66 4.58
CA PRO A 341 -19.39 4.54 5.39
C PRO A 341 -18.35 3.68 4.65
N SER A 342 -17.25 3.35 5.31
CA SER A 342 -16.20 2.48 4.75
C SER A 342 -15.98 1.29 5.69
N ARG A 343 -15.92 0.08 5.10
CA ARG A 343 -15.60 -1.15 5.82
C ARG A 343 -14.15 -1.51 5.59
N VAL A 344 -13.49 -1.96 6.66
CA VAL A 344 -12.10 -2.41 6.66
C VAL A 344 -12.06 -3.85 7.17
N ASP A 345 -11.51 -4.75 6.38
CA ASP A 345 -11.45 -6.19 6.68
C ASP A 345 -10.01 -6.72 6.88
N GLY A 346 -9.01 -5.87 6.61
CA GLY A 346 -7.59 -6.21 6.73
C GLY A 346 -6.68 -4.97 6.72
N SER A 347 -5.37 -5.18 6.60
CA SER A 347 -4.36 -4.11 6.58
C SER A 347 -4.10 -3.48 7.98
N LEU A 348 -3.44 -2.33 8.01
CA LEU A 348 -3.09 -1.57 9.23
C LEU A 348 -3.82 -0.23 9.33
N PHE A 349 -4.77 0.03 8.43
CA PHE A 349 -5.33 1.35 8.22
C PHE A 349 -6.84 1.35 8.27
N GLY A 350 -7.40 2.48 8.75
CA GLY A 350 -8.80 2.85 8.61
C GLY A 350 -8.95 4.09 7.74
N MET A 351 -10.12 4.29 7.17
CA MET A 351 -10.41 5.41 6.28
C MET A 351 -11.67 6.16 6.65
N LEU A 352 -11.65 7.47 6.40
CA LEU A 352 -12.81 8.32 6.24
C LEU A 352 -12.94 8.69 4.76
N ILE A 353 -14.14 8.60 4.23
CA ILE A 353 -14.45 9.05 2.86
C ILE A 353 -15.43 10.22 2.97
N ILE A 354 -15.06 11.34 2.38
CA ILE A 354 -15.87 12.56 2.37
C ILE A 354 -16.78 12.52 1.14
N ASP A 355 -18.09 12.67 1.34
CA ASP A 355 -19.02 12.89 0.24
C ASP A 355 -18.82 14.31 -0.31
N HIS A 356 -18.04 14.42 -1.37
CA HIS A 356 -17.71 15.71 -2.01
C HIS A 356 -18.95 16.45 -2.51
N ASN A 357 -20.09 15.77 -2.77
CA ASN A 357 -21.32 16.40 -3.23
C ASN A 357 -21.93 17.32 -2.14
N CYS A 358 -21.52 17.15 -0.90
CA CYS A 358 -21.94 18.01 0.19
C CYS A 358 -21.20 19.35 0.25
N PHE A 359 -20.20 19.58 -0.61
CA PHE A 359 -19.33 20.75 -0.59
C PHE A 359 -19.31 21.45 -1.94
N SER A 360 -19.39 22.79 -1.96
CA SER A 360 -19.29 23.57 -3.20
C SER A 360 -18.04 24.45 -3.25
N LYS A 361 -17.74 25.12 -2.16
CA LYS A 361 -16.54 25.93 -1.98
C LYS A 361 -15.99 25.66 -0.59
N VAL A 362 -14.76 25.21 -0.52
CA VAL A 362 -14.11 24.81 0.74
C VAL A 362 -13.14 25.89 1.18
N THR A 363 -13.25 26.27 2.45
CA THR A 363 -12.32 27.17 3.12
C THR A 363 -11.89 26.57 4.44
N LEU A 364 -10.72 26.97 4.94
CA LEU A 364 -10.23 26.52 6.23
C LEU A 364 -11.06 27.21 7.33
N PRO A 365 -11.75 26.45 8.23
CA PRO A 365 -12.38 27.06 9.39
C PRO A 365 -11.35 27.79 10.28
N PRO A 366 -11.75 28.73 11.13
CA PRO A 366 -10.83 29.45 12.02
C PRO A 366 -9.95 28.50 12.86
N ILE A 367 -8.66 28.76 12.84
CA ILE A 367 -7.63 28.06 13.63
C ILE A 367 -6.71 29.08 14.32
N ASN A 368 -5.84 28.61 15.20
CA ASN A 368 -4.84 29.45 15.83
C ASN A 368 -3.99 30.20 14.77
N SER A 369 -3.84 31.52 14.91
CA SER A 369 -3.16 32.40 13.94
C SER A 369 -1.69 32.02 13.72
N LYS A 370 -1.00 31.46 14.73
CA LYS A 370 0.36 30.94 14.61
C LYS A 370 0.42 29.79 13.62
N TYR A 371 -0.51 28.84 13.68
CA TYR A 371 -0.58 27.67 12.81
C TYR A 371 -1.11 28.03 11.43
N SER A 372 -2.04 28.99 11.33
CA SER A 372 -2.58 29.49 10.07
C SER A 372 -1.45 29.97 9.13
N ARG A 373 -0.50 30.76 9.64
CA ARG A 373 0.64 31.28 8.86
C ARG A 373 1.53 30.17 8.29
N ILE A 374 1.70 29.07 9.02
CA ILE A 374 2.45 27.90 8.54
C ILE A 374 1.69 27.23 7.39
N LEU A 375 0.38 27.08 7.56
CA LEU A 375 -0.47 26.38 6.58
C LEU A 375 -0.73 27.19 5.30
N GLU A 376 -0.73 28.52 5.34
CA GLU A 376 -1.00 29.39 4.18
C GLU A 376 -0.21 28.99 2.93
N ARG A 377 1.04 28.56 3.10
CA ARG A 377 1.92 28.14 2.00
C ARG A 377 1.49 26.80 1.36
N HIS A 378 0.69 26.01 2.07
CA HIS A 378 0.26 24.68 1.68
C HIS A 378 -1.22 24.62 1.26
N LEU A 379 -1.97 25.69 1.49
CA LEU A 379 -3.41 25.74 1.18
C LEU A 379 -3.74 26.09 -0.28
N ASN A 380 -2.80 26.74 -0.98
CA ASN A 380 -3.00 27.13 -2.38
C ASN A 380 -3.16 25.87 -3.26
N SER A 381 -4.31 25.74 -3.88
CA SER A 381 -4.68 24.58 -4.74
C SER A 381 -4.88 23.26 -3.98
N SER A 382 -5.16 23.29 -2.68
CA SER A 382 -5.43 22.08 -1.91
C SER A 382 -6.79 21.48 -2.24
N SER A 383 -6.85 20.14 -2.36
CA SER A 383 -8.09 19.39 -2.45
C SER A 383 -8.89 19.47 -1.15
N LEU A 384 -10.18 19.12 -1.20
CA LEU A 384 -11.08 19.10 -0.05
C LEU A 384 -10.50 18.28 1.12
N ASP A 385 -9.97 17.11 0.84
CA ASP A 385 -9.39 16.21 1.85
C ASP A 385 -8.07 16.76 2.44
N ARG A 386 -7.22 17.40 1.64
CA ARG A 386 -6.01 18.06 2.14
C ARG A 386 -6.37 19.21 3.07
N MET A 387 -7.38 20.01 2.72
CA MET A 387 -7.84 21.09 3.59
C MET A 387 -8.37 20.55 4.92
N PHE A 388 -9.14 19.46 4.88
CA PHE A 388 -9.61 18.82 6.11
C PHE A 388 -8.44 18.23 6.93
N VAL A 389 -7.48 17.56 6.31
CA VAL A 389 -6.31 16.99 7.00
C VAL A 389 -5.47 18.10 7.66
N TYR A 390 -5.26 19.23 7.00
CA TYR A 390 -4.57 20.37 7.60
C TYR A 390 -5.36 20.99 8.75
N TYR A 391 -6.67 21.09 8.61
CA TYR A 391 -7.54 21.55 9.70
C TYR A 391 -7.48 20.63 10.93
N LEU A 392 -7.60 19.31 10.69
CA LEU A 392 -7.47 18.29 11.73
C LEU A 392 -6.12 18.41 12.45
N LEU A 393 -5.04 18.46 11.68
CA LEU A 393 -3.68 18.58 12.20
C LEU A 393 -3.51 19.84 13.07
N ALA A 394 -3.90 21.02 12.56
CA ALA A 394 -3.73 22.29 13.26
C ALA A 394 -4.61 22.44 14.51
N THR A 395 -5.74 21.73 14.58
CA THR A 395 -6.69 21.85 15.71
C THR A 395 -6.54 20.76 16.76
N THR A 396 -5.98 19.62 16.40
CA THR A 396 -5.90 18.45 17.29
C THR A 396 -4.52 17.84 17.42
N GLY A 397 -3.58 18.23 16.58
CA GLY A 397 -2.26 17.58 16.47
C GLY A 397 -2.27 16.22 15.76
N ILE A 398 -3.41 15.74 15.29
CA ILE A 398 -3.49 14.42 14.63
C ILE A 398 -3.00 14.53 13.18
N CYS A 399 -1.87 13.87 12.88
CA CYS A 399 -1.28 13.77 11.55
C CYS A 399 -1.83 12.54 10.83
N ALA A 400 -2.72 12.74 9.85
CA ALA A 400 -3.30 11.70 9.00
C ALA A 400 -2.87 11.91 7.54
N VAL A 401 -3.18 10.97 6.63
CA VAL A 401 -2.82 11.07 5.21
C VAL A 401 -4.07 11.37 4.37
N PRO A 402 -4.09 12.44 3.57
CA PRO A 402 -5.22 12.70 2.66
C PRO A 402 -5.33 11.58 1.61
N LEU A 403 -6.54 11.21 1.25
CA LEU A 403 -6.80 10.09 0.34
C LEU A 403 -6.33 10.43 -1.09
N SER A 404 -6.37 11.69 -1.49
CA SER A 404 -5.83 12.19 -2.76
C SER A 404 -4.35 11.84 -2.97
N SER A 405 -3.57 11.58 -1.90
CA SER A 405 -2.18 11.10 -1.97
C SER A 405 -2.02 9.65 -2.47
N PHE A 406 -3.13 8.96 -2.75
CA PHE A 406 -3.15 7.58 -3.23
C PHE A 406 -3.60 7.46 -4.69
N HIS A 407 -3.37 8.50 -5.50
CA HIS A 407 -3.73 8.53 -6.93
C HIS A 407 -5.21 8.26 -7.20
N THR A 408 -6.09 8.94 -6.46
CA THR A 408 -7.55 8.81 -6.59
C THR A 408 -8.24 10.17 -6.61
N HIS A 409 -9.42 10.23 -7.21
CA HIS A 409 -10.30 11.39 -7.14
C HIS A 409 -11.18 11.40 -5.88
N TRP A 410 -11.28 10.26 -5.19
CA TRP A 410 -12.00 10.17 -3.93
C TRP A 410 -11.34 11.02 -2.86
N GLN A 411 -12.15 11.70 -2.08
CA GLN A 411 -11.71 12.63 -1.05
C GLN A 411 -11.88 11.99 0.34
N GLY A 412 -10.92 12.19 1.22
CA GLY A 412 -10.97 11.61 2.56
C GLY A 412 -9.63 11.56 3.24
N LEU A 413 -9.50 10.72 4.23
CA LEU A 413 -8.21 10.49 4.89
C LEU A 413 -8.02 9.04 5.29
N ARG A 414 -6.76 8.65 5.40
CA ARG A 414 -6.31 7.39 5.96
C ARG A 414 -5.61 7.63 7.30
N ILE A 415 -5.98 6.87 8.32
CA ILE A 415 -5.30 6.82 9.63
C ILE A 415 -4.83 5.40 9.94
N THR A 416 -3.87 5.25 10.86
CA THR A 416 -3.44 3.93 11.33
C THR A 416 -4.39 3.36 12.37
N LEU A 417 -4.41 2.02 12.47
CA LEU A 417 -5.10 1.28 13.53
C LEU A 417 -4.09 0.74 14.56
N LEU A 418 -2.90 1.34 14.61
CA LEU A 418 -1.75 0.83 15.36
C LEU A 418 -1.64 1.36 16.79
N GLU A 419 -2.47 2.32 17.20
CA GLU A 419 -2.45 2.80 18.59
C GLU A 419 -2.77 1.66 19.57
N GLN A 420 -1.88 1.44 20.54
CA GLN A 420 -2.00 0.35 21.49
C GLN A 420 -2.88 0.72 22.69
N ASP A 421 -2.79 1.95 23.15
CA ASP A 421 -3.63 2.47 24.22
C ASP A 421 -5.08 2.66 23.73
N GLU A 422 -6.02 2.01 24.42
CA GLU A 422 -7.43 2.03 24.04
C GLU A 422 -8.04 3.41 24.26
N SER A 423 -7.75 4.04 25.38
CA SER A 423 -8.28 5.37 25.73
C SER A 423 -7.74 6.45 24.78
N LYS A 424 -6.45 6.33 24.39
CA LYS A 424 -5.86 7.23 23.41
C LYS A 424 -6.45 7.03 22.02
N PHE A 425 -6.71 5.79 21.60
CA PHE A 425 -7.38 5.54 20.32
C PHE A 425 -8.81 6.06 20.29
N GLU A 426 -9.56 5.89 21.40
CA GLU A 426 -10.89 6.46 21.54
C GLU A 426 -10.85 8.00 21.46
N TRP A 427 -9.88 8.63 22.14
CA TRP A 427 -9.64 10.07 22.03
C TRP A 427 -9.34 10.49 20.58
N ILE A 428 -8.51 9.76 19.85
CA ILE A 428 -8.24 10.01 18.41
C ILE A 428 -9.55 9.98 17.61
N CYS A 429 -10.36 8.94 17.79
CA CYS A 429 -11.64 8.79 17.08
C CYS A 429 -12.58 9.97 17.37
N GLN A 430 -12.72 10.36 18.64
CA GLN A 430 -13.54 11.50 19.06
C GLN A 430 -13.04 12.83 18.47
N LYS A 431 -11.71 13.06 18.46
CA LYS A 431 -11.14 14.28 17.90
C LYS A 431 -11.31 14.37 16.39
N VAL A 432 -11.14 13.26 15.68
CA VAL A 432 -11.39 13.18 14.23
C VAL A 432 -12.85 13.48 13.94
N GLN A 433 -13.79 12.87 14.68
CA GLN A 433 -15.23 13.13 14.56
C GLN A 433 -15.54 14.61 14.78
N GLN A 434 -15.16 15.18 15.92
CA GLN A 434 -15.41 16.58 16.27
C GLN A 434 -14.83 17.58 15.28
N ALA A 435 -13.62 17.31 14.79
CA ALA A 435 -12.98 18.16 13.78
C ALA A 435 -13.74 18.08 12.45
N PHE A 436 -14.17 16.87 12.04
CA PHE A 436 -14.95 16.72 10.82
C PHE A 436 -16.31 17.39 10.90
N GLU A 437 -17.04 17.25 11.99
CA GLU A 437 -18.34 17.89 12.21
C GLU A 437 -18.23 19.43 12.12
N LYS A 438 -17.21 20.03 12.73
CA LYS A 438 -16.95 21.48 12.62
C LYS A 438 -16.57 21.90 11.20
N PHE A 439 -15.72 21.12 10.53
CA PHE A 439 -15.33 21.37 9.15
C PHE A 439 -16.54 21.27 8.21
N TYR A 440 -17.39 20.27 8.40
CA TYR A 440 -18.63 20.07 7.67
C TYR A 440 -19.60 21.25 7.89
N GLN A 441 -19.89 21.62 9.14
CA GLN A 441 -20.76 22.74 9.47
C GLN A 441 -20.31 24.07 8.82
N HIS A 442 -19.00 24.29 8.71
CA HIS A 442 -18.43 25.49 8.10
C HIS A 442 -18.55 25.51 6.55
N ASN A 443 -18.50 24.35 5.92
CA ASN A 443 -18.32 24.22 4.47
C ASN A 443 -19.48 23.56 3.71
N ALA A 444 -20.41 22.89 4.42
CA ALA A 444 -21.50 22.14 3.77
C ALA A 444 -22.49 23.05 3.05
N THR A 445 -22.99 22.56 1.92
CA THR A 445 -24.00 23.27 1.14
C THR A 445 -25.38 23.15 1.82
N PRO A 446 -26.28 24.17 1.68
CA PRO A 446 -27.63 24.14 2.26
C PRO A 446 -28.47 22.93 1.82
N LYS A 447 -28.14 22.29 0.70
CA LYS A 447 -28.85 21.11 0.18
C LYS A 447 -28.61 19.87 1.04
N CYS A 448 -27.39 19.62 1.49
CA CYS A 448 -27.04 18.48 2.34
C CYS A 448 -27.54 18.66 3.78
N SER A 449 -27.51 19.88 4.31
CA SER A 449 -28.03 20.18 5.65
C SER A 449 -29.56 20.02 5.78
N ARG A 450 -30.33 20.10 4.69
CA ARG A 450 -31.79 19.92 4.69
C ARG A 450 -32.25 18.45 4.66
N LEU A 451 -31.49 17.56 4.07
CA LEU A 451 -31.82 16.12 4.05
C LEU A 451 -31.78 15.49 5.46
N GLU A 452 -30.97 16.04 6.34
CA GLU A 452 -30.82 15.58 7.73
C GLU A 452 -31.96 16.06 8.67
N SER A 453 -32.53 17.21 8.40
CA SER A 453 -33.65 17.74 9.17
C SER A 453 -35.00 17.08 8.83
N ALA A 454 -35.09 16.38 7.69
CA ALA A 454 -36.29 15.67 7.24
C ALA A 454 -36.32 14.18 7.63
N GLY A 455 -35.27 13.66 8.22
CA GLY A 455 -35.11 12.25 8.63
C GLY A 455 -35.12 12.04 10.16
N LYS A 456 -35.50 13.05 10.94
CA LYS A 456 -35.71 12.95 12.41
C LYS A 456 -37.17 12.87 12.74
#